data_1030d4a60ef01764177bf32a3c2750c3
#
_entry.id   1030d4a60ef01764177bf32a3c2750c3
#
_cell.length_a   1.000
_cell.length_b   1.000
_cell.length_c   1.000
_cell.angle_alpha   90.00
_cell.angle_beta   90.00
_cell.angle_gamma   90.00
#
_symmetry.space_group_name_H-M   'P 1'
#
loop_
_entity.id
_entity.type
_entity.pdbx_description
1 polymer ?
#
loop_
_entity_poly.entity_id
_entity_poly.type
_entity_poly.pdbx_seq_one_letter_code
_entity_poly.pdbx_strand_id
1 'polypeptide(L)'
;MELRMAGILDRTQLLKGWFDRHPGQRTGEFSCLTDEDWMATGRQFEKLETEEDFRKAAADLRYRAESNFMEGPLRQALKAYLKASNENLPPDIGQLAGFLDPPADPSLLQHYVMIAAGDSKSTVGMPIYALNPQTAVVDDAYDRTMIGVGPGGFWSEGGNGSVAYLLDEMQARNAYRLANSGMQPQTQEQIAPYFHNPQFGAQFLAGLKTRK
;
A
#
# COMPACT_ATOMS: atom_id res chain seq x y z
N MET A 1 5.47 -29.06 -21.15
CA MET A 1 6.04 -27.88 -20.48
C MET A 1 6.03 -26.67 -21.41
N GLU A 2 6.46 -26.80 -22.66
CA GLU A 2 6.55 -25.71 -23.66
C GLU A 2 5.22 -25.00 -23.96
N LEU A 3 4.14 -25.76 -24.21
CA LEU A 3 2.80 -25.17 -24.48
C LEU A 3 2.27 -24.29 -23.32
N ARG A 4 2.59 -24.66 -22.08
CA ARG A 4 2.17 -23.89 -20.90
C ARG A 4 2.96 -22.59 -20.79
N MET A 5 4.25 -22.61 -21.11
CA MET A 5 5.09 -21.42 -21.12
C MET A 5 4.70 -20.45 -22.24
N ALA A 6 4.43 -20.97 -23.45
CA ALA A 6 3.93 -20.16 -24.57
C ALA A 6 2.66 -19.39 -24.19
N GLY A 7 1.67 -20.07 -23.58
CA GLY A 7 0.45 -19.41 -23.14
C GLY A 7 0.65 -18.34 -22.07
N ILE A 8 1.67 -18.46 -21.20
CA ILE A 8 2.03 -17.40 -20.23
C ILE A 8 2.62 -16.20 -20.96
N LEU A 9 3.53 -16.43 -21.90
CA LEU A 9 4.15 -15.36 -22.69
C LEU A 9 3.11 -14.61 -23.52
N ASP A 10 2.18 -15.32 -24.17
CA ASP A 10 1.10 -14.71 -24.95
C ASP A 10 0.24 -13.77 -24.07
N ARG A 11 -0.19 -14.25 -22.88
CA ARG A 11 -0.95 -13.39 -21.95
C ARG A 11 -0.16 -12.22 -21.45
N THR A 12 1.13 -12.38 -21.18
CA THR A 12 2.02 -11.29 -20.81
C THR A 12 2.09 -10.23 -21.90
N GLN A 13 2.19 -10.61 -23.16
CA GLN A 13 2.19 -9.67 -24.29
C GLN A 13 0.83 -9.00 -24.47
N LEU A 14 -0.27 -9.74 -24.33
CA LEU A 14 -1.62 -9.15 -24.36
C LEU A 14 -1.79 -8.08 -23.28
N LEU A 15 -1.30 -8.35 -22.07
CA LEU A 15 -1.39 -7.41 -20.95
C LEU A 15 -0.51 -6.17 -21.17
N LYS A 16 0.73 -6.33 -21.66
CA LYS A 16 1.59 -5.20 -22.06
C LYS A 16 0.90 -4.32 -23.12
N GLY A 17 0.32 -4.95 -24.16
CA GLY A 17 -0.43 -4.25 -25.20
C GLY A 17 -1.71 -3.58 -24.70
N TRP A 18 -2.36 -4.13 -23.68
CA TRP A 18 -3.51 -3.48 -23.04
C TRP A 18 -3.06 -2.19 -22.32
N PHE A 19 -1.98 -2.22 -21.54
CA PHE A 19 -1.44 -1.02 -20.91
C PHE A 19 -0.95 0.04 -21.89
N ASP A 20 -0.47 -0.34 -23.07
CA ASP A 20 -0.09 0.63 -24.11
C ASP A 20 -1.30 1.42 -24.62
N ARG A 21 -2.48 0.78 -24.63
CA ARG A 21 -3.76 1.43 -25.00
C ARG A 21 -4.43 2.17 -23.84
N HIS A 22 -4.03 1.86 -22.59
CA HIS A 22 -4.58 2.45 -21.36
C HIS A 22 -3.46 3.05 -20.48
N PRO A 23 -2.74 4.08 -20.96
CA PRO A 23 -1.57 4.62 -20.25
C PRO A 23 -1.91 5.16 -18.85
N GLY A 24 -3.13 5.64 -18.63
CA GLY A 24 -3.61 6.10 -17.31
C GLY A 24 -3.75 4.97 -16.26
N GLN A 25 -3.64 3.70 -16.67
CA GLN A 25 -3.65 2.55 -15.75
C GLN A 25 -2.24 2.20 -15.24
N ARG A 26 -1.19 2.80 -15.81
CA ARG A 26 0.19 2.66 -15.33
C ARG A 26 0.46 3.71 -14.26
N THR A 27 0.92 3.27 -13.11
CA THR A 27 1.44 4.14 -12.06
C THR A 27 2.97 4.30 -12.18
N GLY A 28 3.54 5.27 -11.48
CA GLY A 28 4.98 5.51 -11.54
C GLY A 28 5.82 4.35 -11.00
N GLU A 29 5.24 3.55 -10.10
CA GLU A 29 5.83 2.35 -9.52
C GLU A 29 6.11 1.24 -10.54
N PHE A 30 5.51 1.29 -11.74
CA PHE A 30 5.76 0.31 -12.81
C PHE A 30 7.24 0.21 -13.21
N SER A 31 8.04 1.24 -12.94
CA SER A 31 9.51 1.19 -13.08
C SER A 31 10.16 0.14 -12.16
N CYS A 32 9.47 -0.31 -11.12
CA CYS A 32 9.92 -1.34 -10.19
C CYS A 32 9.48 -2.75 -10.58
N LEU A 33 8.68 -2.91 -11.65
CA LEU A 33 8.28 -4.23 -12.14
C LEU A 33 9.42 -4.92 -12.89
N THR A 34 9.60 -6.19 -12.59
CA THR A 34 10.50 -7.09 -13.30
C THR A 34 9.74 -7.90 -14.37
N ASP A 35 10.46 -8.53 -15.28
CA ASP A 35 9.84 -9.47 -16.23
C ASP A 35 9.18 -10.66 -15.50
N GLU A 36 9.70 -11.05 -14.33
CA GLU A 36 9.09 -12.11 -13.51
C GLU A 36 7.72 -11.68 -12.96
N ASP A 37 7.54 -10.41 -12.57
CA ASP A 37 6.24 -9.89 -12.12
C ASP A 37 5.20 -9.98 -13.24
N TRP A 38 5.57 -9.56 -14.45
CA TRP A 38 4.73 -9.67 -15.63
C TRP A 38 4.35 -11.12 -15.94
N MET A 39 5.31 -12.04 -15.88
CA MET A 39 5.07 -13.46 -16.10
C MET A 39 4.25 -14.09 -14.98
N ALA A 40 4.45 -13.65 -13.73
CA ALA A 40 3.68 -14.14 -12.59
C ALA A 40 2.21 -13.77 -12.72
N THR A 41 1.90 -12.53 -13.11
CA THR A 41 0.53 -12.11 -13.43
C THR A 41 -0.02 -12.89 -14.62
N GLY A 42 0.72 -13.04 -15.72
CA GLY A 42 0.31 -13.87 -16.87
C GLY A 42 0.07 -15.35 -16.54
N ARG A 43 0.70 -15.86 -15.48
CA ARG A 43 0.49 -17.22 -14.96
C ARG A 43 -0.77 -17.32 -14.10
N GLN A 44 -1.07 -16.29 -13.32
CA GLN A 44 -2.19 -16.24 -12.39
C GLN A 44 -3.55 -16.18 -13.13
N PHE A 45 -3.61 -15.48 -14.25
CA PHE A 45 -4.83 -15.35 -15.05
C PHE A 45 -4.82 -16.35 -16.19
N GLU A 46 -5.70 -17.37 -16.13
CA GLU A 46 -5.80 -18.40 -17.17
C GLU A 46 -6.26 -17.85 -18.52
N LYS A 47 -7.09 -16.78 -18.48
CA LYS A 47 -7.64 -16.08 -19.65
C LYS A 47 -7.56 -14.58 -19.48
N LEU A 48 -7.31 -13.87 -20.58
CA LEU A 48 -7.39 -12.42 -20.71
C LEU A 48 -8.19 -12.13 -21.97
N GLU A 49 -9.51 -12.24 -21.87
CA GLU A 49 -10.45 -12.15 -23.01
C GLU A 49 -11.38 -10.94 -22.88
N THR A 50 -11.73 -10.57 -21.65
CA THR A 50 -12.66 -9.49 -21.37
C THR A 50 -11.96 -8.28 -20.75
N GLU A 51 -12.57 -7.12 -20.86
CA GLU A 51 -12.06 -5.90 -20.20
C GLU A 51 -11.95 -6.10 -18.68
N GLU A 52 -12.87 -6.86 -18.09
CA GLU A 52 -12.83 -7.22 -16.67
C GLU A 52 -11.59 -8.04 -16.31
N ASP A 53 -11.21 -9.01 -17.16
CA ASP A 53 -9.99 -9.80 -16.93
C ASP A 53 -8.74 -8.93 -16.95
N PHE A 54 -8.67 -8.01 -17.92
CA PHE A 54 -7.55 -7.06 -18.01
C PHE A 54 -7.49 -6.12 -16.80
N ARG A 55 -8.62 -5.59 -16.33
CA ARG A 55 -8.67 -4.72 -15.15
C ARG A 55 -8.20 -5.45 -13.88
N LYS A 56 -8.61 -6.71 -13.69
CA LYS A 56 -8.14 -7.55 -12.59
C LYS A 56 -6.64 -7.81 -12.66
N ALA A 57 -6.13 -8.16 -13.84
CA ALA A 57 -4.70 -8.39 -14.03
C ALA A 57 -3.89 -7.10 -13.88
N ALA A 58 -4.44 -5.97 -14.30
CA ALA A 58 -3.82 -4.65 -14.10
C ALA A 58 -3.72 -4.29 -12.61
N ALA A 59 -4.75 -4.57 -11.82
CA ALA A 59 -4.71 -4.37 -10.36
C ALA A 59 -3.64 -5.26 -9.69
N ASP A 60 -3.48 -6.52 -10.10
CA ASP A 60 -2.39 -7.39 -9.61
C ASP A 60 -1.01 -6.80 -9.94
N LEU A 61 -0.81 -6.27 -11.14
CA LEU A 61 0.46 -5.62 -11.52
C LEU A 61 0.71 -4.33 -10.74
N ARG A 62 -0.31 -3.48 -10.53
CA ARG A 62 -0.17 -2.29 -9.68
C ARG A 62 0.23 -2.68 -8.26
N TYR A 63 -0.46 -3.64 -7.67
CA TYR A 63 -0.11 -4.17 -6.34
C TYR A 63 1.35 -4.64 -6.26
N ARG A 64 1.85 -5.37 -7.29
CA ARG A 64 3.25 -5.81 -7.35
C ARG A 64 4.22 -4.63 -7.47
N ALA A 65 3.90 -3.68 -8.34
CA ALA A 65 4.71 -2.48 -8.56
C ALA A 65 4.86 -1.67 -7.27
N GLU A 66 3.75 -1.41 -6.59
CA GLU A 66 3.68 -0.69 -5.32
C GLU A 66 4.44 -1.45 -4.21
N SER A 67 4.24 -2.77 -4.12
CA SER A 67 4.96 -3.63 -3.16
C SER A 67 6.47 -3.57 -3.39
N ASN A 68 6.92 -3.71 -4.64
CA ASN A 68 8.33 -3.64 -5.00
C ASN A 68 8.93 -2.28 -4.67
N PHE A 69 8.21 -1.19 -4.94
CA PHE A 69 8.67 0.16 -4.59
C PHE A 69 8.77 0.34 -3.06
N MET A 70 7.76 -0.10 -2.33
CA MET A 70 7.72 0.02 -0.86
C MET A 70 8.80 -0.82 -0.18
N GLU A 71 9.00 -2.07 -0.60
CA GLU A 71 10.00 -2.96 -0.02
C GLU A 71 11.43 -2.62 -0.45
N GLY A 72 11.59 -2.08 -1.64
CA GLY A 72 12.87 -1.71 -2.22
C GLY A 72 13.23 -0.24 -1.96
N PRO A 73 13.04 0.64 -2.95
CA PRO A 73 13.50 2.04 -2.90
C PRO A 73 13.01 2.81 -1.69
N LEU A 74 11.71 2.76 -1.39
CA LEU A 74 11.13 3.56 -0.31
C LEU A 74 11.63 3.10 1.08
N ARG A 75 11.75 1.79 1.30
CA ARG A 75 12.30 1.25 2.55
C ARG A 75 13.78 1.58 2.72
N GLN A 76 14.56 1.61 1.64
CA GLN A 76 15.96 2.02 1.67
C GLN A 76 16.08 3.50 1.99
N ALA A 77 15.26 4.35 1.36
CA ALA A 77 15.17 5.77 1.65
C ALA A 77 14.83 6.05 3.13
N LEU A 78 13.84 5.32 3.69
CA LEU A 78 13.52 5.43 5.12
C LEU A 78 14.71 5.05 6.01
N LYS A 79 15.43 3.98 5.71
CA LYS A 79 16.63 3.57 6.49
C LYS A 79 17.72 4.65 6.44
N ALA A 80 17.96 5.24 5.26
CA ALA A 80 18.93 6.32 5.11
C ALA A 80 18.50 7.58 5.88
N TYR A 81 17.23 7.95 5.81
CA TYR A 81 16.67 9.05 6.58
C TYR A 81 16.82 8.84 8.09
N LEU A 82 16.43 7.67 8.62
CA LEU A 82 16.54 7.35 10.05
C LEU A 82 17.97 7.49 10.55
N LYS A 83 18.94 7.01 9.78
CA LYS A 83 20.37 7.19 10.11
C LYS A 83 20.79 8.67 10.18
N ALA A 84 20.23 9.50 9.31
CA ALA A 84 20.53 10.95 9.27
C ALA A 84 19.78 11.74 10.35
N SER A 85 18.61 11.27 10.80
CA SER A 85 17.70 11.95 11.73
C SER A 85 17.80 11.46 13.19
N ASN A 86 18.84 10.69 13.56
CA ASN A 86 18.97 10.06 14.87
C ASN A 86 17.76 9.20 15.25
N GLU A 87 17.35 8.31 14.34
CA GLU A 87 16.22 7.37 14.50
C GLU A 87 14.82 8.03 14.60
N ASN A 88 14.69 9.31 14.27
CA ASN A 88 13.39 9.96 14.20
C ASN A 88 12.74 9.70 12.83
N LEU A 89 11.48 9.28 12.85
CA LEU A 89 10.67 9.11 11.65
C LEU A 89 10.39 10.46 10.97
N PRO A 90 10.32 10.51 9.63
CA PRO A 90 9.93 11.69 8.92
C PRO A 90 8.48 12.07 9.27
N PRO A 91 8.17 13.35 9.54
CA PRO A 91 6.80 13.81 9.77
C PRO A 91 5.93 13.73 8.50
N ASP A 92 6.57 13.72 7.33
CA ASP A 92 5.91 13.61 6.03
C ASP A 92 6.72 12.72 5.09
N ILE A 93 6.02 11.93 4.28
CA ILE A 93 6.63 10.95 3.35
C ILE A 93 7.51 11.65 2.29
N GLY A 94 7.19 12.88 1.91
CA GLY A 94 7.94 13.66 0.92
C GLY A 94 9.37 13.95 1.35
N GLN A 95 9.68 13.90 2.65
CA GLN A 95 11.05 14.08 3.15
C GLN A 95 11.98 12.93 2.75
N LEU A 96 11.42 11.80 2.32
CA LEU A 96 12.20 10.67 1.79
C LEU A 96 12.69 10.91 0.36
N ALA A 97 12.19 11.93 -0.36
CA ALA A 97 12.55 12.19 -1.75
C ALA A 97 14.08 12.33 -1.96
N GLY A 98 14.75 13.03 -1.04
CA GLY A 98 16.21 13.24 -1.10
C GLY A 98 17.04 12.00 -0.77
N PHE A 99 16.42 10.90 -0.35
CA PHE A 99 17.06 9.65 0.04
C PHE A 99 16.73 8.49 -0.91
N LEU A 100 15.92 8.73 -1.95
CA LEU A 100 15.62 7.73 -2.97
C LEU A 100 16.85 7.51 -3.87
N ASP A 101 17.21 6.25 -4.07
CA ASP A 101 18.27 5.84 -4.97
C ASP A 101 17.81 4.61 -5.79
N PRO A 102 17.70 4.72 -7.13
CA PRO A 102 17.85 5.96 -7.91
C PRO A 102 16.81 7.03 -7.56
N PRO A 103 17.09 8.32 -7.85
CA PRO A 103 16.09 9.37 -7.67
C PRO A 103 14.81 9.04 -8.45
N ALA A 104 13.67 9.14 -7.78
CA ALA A 104 12.34 8.95 -8.39
C ALA A 104 11.60 10.30 -8.49
N ASP A 105 10.57 10.35 -9.33
CA ASP A 105 9.68 11.50 -9.38
C ASP A 105 9.08 11.75 -7.98
N PRO A 106 9.25 12.94 -7.38
CA PRO A 106 8.67 13.24 -6.08
C PRO A 106 7.15 13.07 -6.01
N SER A 107 6.44 13.20 -7.14
CA SER A 107 5.00 12.96 -7.22
C SER A 107 4.62 11.53 -6.85
N LEU A 108 5.52 10.57 -7.05
CA LEU A 108 5.33 9.18 -6.67
C LEU A 108 5.12 9.01 -5.17
N LEU A 109 5.79 9.82 -4.35
CA LEU A 109 5.64 9.77 -2.90
C LEU A 109 4.25 10.20 -2.42
N GLN A 110 3.47 10.92 -3.24
CA GLN A 110 2.10 11.29 -2.93
C GLN A 110 1.15 10.07 -2.87
N HIS A 111 1.56 8.95 -3.48
CA HIS A 111 0.83 7.69 -3.35
C HIS A 111 0.96 7.05 -1.96
N TYR A 112 1.78 7.60 -1.09
CA TYR A 112 2.05 7.04 0.23
C TYR A 112 1.81 8.05 1.33
N VAL A 113 1.58 7.55 2.54
CA VAL A 113 1.34 8.39 3.72
C VAL A 113 2.08 7.82 4.92
N MET A 114 2.66 8.71 5.74
CA MET A 114 3.19 8.33 7.05
C MET A 114 2.04 8.01 8.00
N ILE A 115 2.15 6.88 8.69
CA ILE A 115 1.21 6.47 9.74
C ILE A 115 1.83 6.72 11.12
N ALA A 116 3.11 6.41 11.27
CA ALA A 116 3.84 6.60 12.52
C ALA A 116 4.67 7.90 12.49
N ALA A 117 4.88 8.50 13.66
CA ALA A 117 5.70 9.68 13.85
C ALA A 117 6.58 9.56 15.11
N GLY A 118 7.63 10.38 15.21
CA GLY A 118 8.54 10.43 16.37
C GLY A 118 9.63 9.36 16.33
N ASP A 119 10.09 8.90 17.49
CA ASP A 119 11.16 7.91 17.60
C ASP A 119 10.73 6.55 17.01
N SER A 120 11.49 6.04 16.04
CA SER A 120 11.22 4.76 15.37
C SER A 120 11.16 3.59 16.35
N LYS A 121 11.94 3.64 17.44
CA LYS A 121 11.94 2.60 18.49
C LYS A 121 10.64 2.55 19.26
N SER A 122 9.90 3.64 19.33
CA SER A 122 8.59 3.71 20.00
C SER A 122 7.45 3.13 19.16
N THR A 123 7.69 2.86 17.88
CA THR A 123 6.68 2.40 16.92
C THR A 123 6.64 0.87 16.74
N VAL A 124 7.24 0.12 17.66
CA VAL A 124 7.30 -1.35 17.57
C VAL A 124 5.90 -1.95 17.43
N GLY A 125 5.71 -2.77 16.38
CA GLY A 125 4.44 -3.42 16.08
C GLY A 125 3.42 -2.55 15.33
N MET A 126 3.79 -1.32 14.93
CA MET A 126 2.92 -0.46 14.11
C MET A 126 3.41 -0.30 12.68
N PRO A 127 2.51 -0.13 11.71
CA PRO A 127 2.89 0.30 10.38
C PRO A 127 3.52 1.70 10.44
N ILE A 128 4.57 1.90 9.66
CA ILE A 128 5.31 3.17 9.59
C ILE A 128 4.71 4.05 8.50
N TYR A 129 4.49 3.48 7.32
CA TYR A 129 3.81 4.14 6.20
C TYR A 129 2.97 3.13 5.43
N ALA A 130 2.02 3.62 4.67
CA ALA A 130 1.14 2.81 3.84
C ALA A 130 0.77 3.55 2.55
N LEU A 131 0.14 2.80 1.63
CA LEU A 131 -0.47 3.34 0.42
C LEU A 131 -1.59 4.32 0.80
N ASN A 132 -1.62 5.46 0.11
CA ASN A 132 -2.66 6.48 0.29
C ASN A 132 -3.83 6.21 -0.67
N PRO A 133 -5.00 5.79 -0.17
CA PRO A 133 -6.14 5.44 -1.01
C PRO A 133 -6.75 6.62 -1.78
N GLN A 134 -6.39 7.86 -1.43
CA GLN A 134 -6.89 9.04 -2.13
C GLN A 134 -6.13 9.35 -3.41
N THR A 135 -4.87 8.89 -3.52
CA THR A 135 -3.97 9.25 -4.62
C THR A 135 -3.43 8.05 -5.39
N ALA A 136 -3.43 6.86 -4.78
CA ALA A 136 -2.84 5.65 -5.37
C ALA A 136 -3.87 4.75 -6.07
N VAL A 137 -5.13 4.78 -5.66
CA VAL A 137 -6.17 3.92 -6.24
C VAL A 137 -6.54 4.41 -7.63
N VAL A 138 -6.33 3.56 -8.64
CA VAL A 138 -6.66 3.81 -10.04
C VAL A 138 -8.01 3.18 -10.42
N ASP A 139 -8.33 2.03 -9.84
CA ASP A 139 -9.56 1.28 -10.10
C ASP A 139 -10.25 0.87 -8.80
N ASP A 140 -11.28 1.60 -8.39
CA ASP A 140 -12.03 1.37 -7.14
C ASP A 140 -12.66 -0.03 -7.05
N ALA A 141 -12.83 -0.71 -8.16
CA ALA A 141 -13.40 -2.06 -8.17
C ALA A 141 -12.37 -3.13 -7.79
N TYR A 142 -11.09 -2.92 -8.13
CA TYR A 142 -10.04 -3.95 -8.05
C TYR A 142 -8.84 -3.57 -7.21
N ASP A 143 -8.47 -2.28 -7.10
CA ASP A 143 -7.36 -1.80 -6.26
C ASP A 143 -7.82 -1.67 -4.80
N ARG A 144 -8.14 -2.81 -4.15
CA ARG A 144 -8.72 -2.84 -2.79
C ARG A 144 -7.78 -3.41 -1.73
N THR A 145 -6.52 -3.63 -2.08
CA THR A 145 -5.55 -4.15 -1.13
C THR A 145 -4.77 -3.00 -0.54
N MET A 146 -4.86 -2.82 0.77
CA MET A 146 -4.00 -1.91 1.50
C MET A 146 -2.64 -2.57 1.74
N ILE A 147 -1.57 -1.85 1.46
CA ILE A 147 -0.20 -2.30 1.66
C ILE A 147 0.59 -1.26 2.45
N GLY A 148 1.57 -1.72 3.21
CA GLY A 148 2.38 -0.85 4.03
C GLY A 148 3.66 -1.51 4.54
N VAL A 149 4.48 -0.73 5.23
CA VAL A 149 5.70 -1.18 5.87
C VAL A 149 5.65 -0.84 7.35
N GLY A 150 5.96 -1.83 8.18
CA GLY A 150 6.10 -1.70 9.61
C GLY A 150 7.46 -2.18 10.09
N PRO A 151 7.72 -2.18 11.42
CA PRO A 151 8.97 -2.64 12.00
C PRO A 151 9.27 -4.12 11.68
N GLY A 152 8.23 -4.93 11.51
CA GLY A 152 8.31 -6.34 11.12
C GLY A 152 8.53 -6.56 9.62
N GLY A 153 8.49 -5.52 8.80
CA GLY A 153 8.61 -5.58 7.36
C GLY A 153 7.32 -5.19 6.62
N PHE A 154 7.17 -5.71 5.41
CA PHE A 154 6.00 -5.50 4.56
C PHE A 154 4.76 -6.23 5.14
N TRP A 155 3.60 -5.62 4.97
CA TRP A 155 2.30 -6.21 5.28
C TRP A 155 1.28 -5.82 4.22
N SER A 156 0.28 -6.65 4.03
CA SER A 156 -0.86 -6.35 3.17
C SER A 156 -2.15 -6.78 3.85
N GLU A 157 -3.20 -6.01 3.66
CA GLU A 157 -4.54 -6.31 4.14
C GLU A 157 -5.53 -6.00 3.01
N GLY A 158 -6.22 -7.02 2.58
CA GLY A 158 -7.23 -6.93 1.54
C GLY A 158 -8.56 -7.48 2.03
N GLY A 159 -9.66 -7.05 1.45
CA GLY A 159 -10.98 -7.53 1.82
C GLY A 159 -12.12 -6.68 1.27
N ASN A 160 -13.32 -6.96 1.74
CA ASN A 160 -14.55 -6.23 1.36
C ASN A 160 -14.64 -4.81 1.99
N GLY A 161 -13.63 -4.41 2.76
CA GLY A 161 -13.56 -3.09 3.40
C GLY A 161 -13.00 -2.02 2.46
N SER A 162 -13.38 -0.77 2.71
CA SER A 162 -12.75 0.38 2.07
C SER A 162 -11.30 0.51 2.54
N VAL A 163 -10.35 0.64 1.62
CA VAL A 163 -8.94 0.93 1.94
C VAL A 163 -8.83 2.23 2.75
N ALA A 164 -9.67 3.21 2.44
CA ALA A 164 -9.76 4.45 3.22
C ALA A 164 -10.17 4.23 4.69
N TYR A 165 -11.09 3.29 4.93
CA TYR A 165 -11.48 2.92 6.30
C TYR A 165 -10.33 2.26 7.06
N LEU A 166 -9.61 1.33 6.44
CA LEU A 166 -8.48 0.65 7.06
C LEU A 166 -7.36 1.62 7.42
N LEU A 167 -7.04 2.55 6.51
CA LEU A 167 -6.05 3.59 6.77
C LEU A 167 -6.46 4.47 7.95
N ASP A 168 -7.72 4.94 7.98
CA ASP A 168 -8.23 5.79 9.06
C ASP A 168 -8.21 5.05 10.40
N GLU A 169 -8.57 3.76 10.44
CA GLU A 169 -8.46 2.93 11.65
C GLU A 169 -7.02 2.84 12.15
N MET A 170 -6.05 2.64 11.26
CA MET A 170 -4.63 2.57 11.64
C MET A 170 -4.12 3.92 12.16
N GLN A 171 -4.50 5.02 11.53
CA GLN A 171 -4.19 6.37 11.99
C GLN A 171 -4.84 6.66 13.34
N ALA A 172 -6.10 6.25 13.55
CA ALA A 172 -6.80 6.39 14.82
C ALA A 172 -6.10 5.61 15.96
N ARG A 173 -5.64 4.38 15.71
CA ARG A 173 -4.84 3.58 16.67
C ARG A 173 -3.54 4.29 17.04
N ASN A 174 -2.85 4.85 16.06
CA ASN A 174 -1.62 5.59 16.30
C ASN A 174 -1.89 6.88 17.10
N ALA A 175 -2.91 7.66 16.75
CA ALA A 175 -3.31 8.86 17.46
C ALA A 175 -3.66 8.57 18.92
N TYR A 176 -4.39 7.47 19.19
CA TYR A 176 -4.66 7.02 20.56
C TYR A 176 -3.36 6.79 21.34
N ARG A 177 -2.40 6.05 20.77
CA ARG A 177 -1.12 5.76 21.45
C ARG A 177 -0.32 7.02 21.74
N LEU A 178 -0.24 7.94 20.79
CA LEU A 178 0.44 9.23 20.99
C LEU A 178 -0.19 10.02 22.14
N ALA A 179 -1.53 10.06 22.20
CA ALA A 179 -2.25 10.77 23.26
C ALA A 179 -2.15 10.08 24.64
N ASN A 180 -1.80 8.78 24.68
CA ASN A 180 -1.77 7.98 25.90
C ASN A 180 -0.37 7.44 26.22
N SER A 181 0.68 8.21 25.95
CA SER A 181 2.08 7.90 26.31
C SER A 181 2.56 6.53 25.82
N GLY A 182 2.15 6.12 24.61
CA GLY A 182 2.54 4.86 23.98
C GLY A 182 1.71 3.66 24.38
N MET A 183 0.75 3.81 25.30
CA MET A 183 -0.11 2.70 25.74
C MET A 183 -1.01 2.21 24.60
N GLN A 184 -1.18 0.90 24.51
CA GLN A 184 -2.15 0.29 23.60
C GLN A 184 -3.57 0.45 24.15
N PRO A 185 -4.60 0.58 23.28
CA PRO A 185 -5.98 0.59 23.73
C PRO A 185 -6.34 -0.75 24.40
N GLN A 186 -6.95 -0.69 25.58
CA GLN A 186 -7.44 -1.85 26.32
C GLN A 186 -8.72 -2.40 25.70
N THR A 187 -9.52 -1.53 25.11
CA THR A 187 -10.74 -1.88 24.37
C THR A 187 -10.73 -1.17 22.99
N GLN A 188 -11.43 -1.76 22.06
CA GLN A 188 -11.53 -1.18 20.72
C GLN A 188 -12.32 0.12 20.69
N GLU A 189 -13.29 0.29 21.60
CA GLU A 189 -14.09 1.51 21.72
C GLU A 189 -13.22 2.75 22.00
N GLN A 190 -12.07 2.58 22.65
CA GLN A 190 -11.18 3.69 22.99
C GLN A 190 -10.55 4.36 21.76
N ILE A 191 -10.49 3.69 20.61
CA ILE A 191 -9.93 4.29 19.38
C ILE A 191 -10.97 5.06 18.57
N ALA A 192 -12.27 4.81 18.77
CA ALA A 192 -13.33 5.43 17.99
C ALA A 192 -13.29 6.97 17.94
N PRO A 193 -12.95 7.70 19.04
CA PRO A 193 -12.85 9.16 19.01
C PRO A 193 -11.69 9.69 18.18
N TYR A 194 -10.73 8.83 17.77
CA TYR A 194 -9.53 9.21 17.03
C TYR A 194 -9.65 9.02 15.52
N PHE A 195 -10.77 8.50 15.02
CA PHE A 195 -11.02 8.43 13.58
C PHE A 195 -11.12 9.84 13.00
N HIS A 196 -10.43 10.07 11.88
CA HIS A 196 -10.53 11.35 11.14
C HIS A 196 -11.90 11.47 10.47
N ASN A 197 -12.45 10.37 9.98
CA ASN A 197 -13.80 10.32 9.44
C ASN A 197 -14.79 9.83 10.52
N PRO A 198 -15.68 10.70 11.04
CA PRO A 198 -16.66 10.32 12.08
C PRO A 198 -17.59 9.17 11.66
N GLN A 199 -17.88 9.03 10.36
CA GLN A 199 -18.71 7.93 9.85
C GLN A 199 -17.98 6.58 10.00
N PHE A 200 -16.65 6.54 9.79
CA PHE A 200 -15.84 5.34 10.01
C PHE A 200 -15.79 4.98 11.50
N GLY A 201 -15.64 5.97 12.39
CA GLY A 201 -15.72 5.74 13.83
C GLY A 201 -17.07 5.17 14.27
N ALA A 202 -18.18 5.68 13.71
CA ALA A 202 -19.52 5.15 13.98
C ALA A 202 -19.69 3.72 13.41
N GLN A 203 -19.21 3.45 12.21
CA GLN A 203 -19.22 2.12 11.58
C GLN A 203 -18.42 1.12 12.40
N PHE A 204 -17.25 1.52 12.88
CA PHE A 204 -16.38 0.72 13.74
C PHE A 204 -17.12 0.30 15.02
N LEU A 205 -17.74 1.24 15.74
CA LEU A 205 -18.52 0.95 16.95
C LEU A 205 -19.73 0.04 16.67
N ALA A 206 -20.40 0.23 15.54
CA ALA A 206 -21.52 -0.63 15.14
C ALA A 206 -21.04 -2.08 14.89
N GLY A 207 -19.91 -2.26 14.23
CA GLY A 207 -19.30 -3.57 13.99
C GLY A 207 -18.91 -4.32 15.26
N LEU A 208 -18.54 -3.61 16.34
CA LEU A 208 -18.26 -4.22 17.64
C LEU A 208 -19.49 -4.79 18.32
N LYS A 209 -20.65 -4.13 18.15
CA LYS A 209 -21.92 -4.58 18.75
C LYS A 209 -22.47 -5.85 18.09
N THR A 210 -22.17 -6.09 16.83
CA THR A 210 -22.63 -7.28 16.08
C THR A 210 -21.78 -8.53 16.33
N ARG A 211 -20.61 -8.39 16.97
CA ARG A 211 -19.69 -9.50 17.30
C ARG A 211 -19.85 -10.05 18.72
N LYS A 212 -20.78 -9.52 19.49
CA LYS A 212 -21.21 -10.03 20.82
C LYS A 212 -22.44 -10.89 20.70
#